data_80fec0d73afea74579bd1b84c4c986f0
#
_entry.id   80fec0d73afea74579bd1b84c4c986f0
#
_cell.length_a   1.000
_cell.length_b   1.000
_cell.length_c   1.000
_cell.angle_alpha   90.00
_cell.angle_beta   90.00
_cell.angle_gamma   90.00
#
_symmetry.space_group_name_H-M   'P 1'
#
loop_
_entity.id
_entity.type
_entity.pdbx_description
1 polymer ?
#
loop_
_entity_poly.entity_id
_entity_poly.type
_entity_poly.pdbx_seq_one_letter_code
_entity_poly.pdbx_strand_id
1 'polypeptide(L)'
;LILGVLYWTSCINSSIQTEFNNLPENTKPGIYWYWLNENVSKQGITKDLESLYDKGIGEVFIGSIYWGEENQGSVKTLSDEWIECMRHAIREGSRIGINVSLFNSPGWSQSGGPWVKPEDAMRYLVYSQLEVEGPITISKYMEKPKAFFQDVCVIAYPVLVDDKPMGMNIKSIPDAVNITNLMNAKKHSNSICKFTNKSKEPIQIDIKYQKPVTKRSLYIKPGDQSFEIDCEVYVKRKNEFVLVKSHYFDRLNREVRMGADPSAPLALSLGEVRSDEFRIIMRNLPEKFEIRELNLSIQPILENYPEKWLTKIPSRPTPDWYAHIWENQEEPNKERVVSEEKIQIISENLKDDTIHWTVPTGKWKILRIGMTTTNTTNQPAAPIARGLEIDKMNRRPIENHYNSFVRKVIEGMSEIDLKSFTRIIADSYETGPQNWTDGFDTVFVNKYGYDPYPWMASLAGQIVESADQTN
;
A
#
# COMPACT_ATOMS: atom_id res chain seq x y z
N LEU A 1 62.91 1.67 -27.67
CA LEU A 1 61.73 1.19 -26.86
C LEU A 1 61.07 2.34 -26.10
N ILE A 2 61.81 3.38 -25.60
CA ILE A 2 61.24 4.49 -24.82
C ILE A 2 60.50 5.52 -25.73
N LEU A 3 60.94 5.74 -26.99
CA LEU A 3 60.27 6.62 -27.94
C LEU A 3 58.93 6.08 -28.46
N GLY A 4 58.75 4.80 -28.55
CA GLY A 4 57.50 4.19 -28.99
C GLY A 4 56.36 4.27 -27.95
N VAL A 5 56.71 4.25 -26.64
CA VAL A 5 55.73 4.35 -25.57
C VAL A 5 55.18 5.79 -25.42
N LEU A 6 56.00 6.81 -25.67
CA LEU A 6 55.58 8.19 -25.64
C LEU A 6 54.64 8.55 -26.82
N TYR A 7 54.83 7.91 -27.97
CA TYR A 7 53.93 8.12 -29.13
C TYR A 7 52.52 7.49 -28.91
N TRP A 8 52.46 6.35 -28.21
CA TRP A 8 51.19 5.70 -27.91
C TRP A 8 50.37 6.44 -26.84
N THR A 9 51.05 6.97 -25.81
CA THR A 9 50.38 7.79 -24.79
C THR A 9 49.88 9.13 -25.33
N SER A 10 50.58 9.74 -26.30
CA SER A 10 50.14 10.98 -26.96
C SER A 10 48.88 10.73 -27.82
N CYS A 11 48.79 9.61 -28.53
CA CYS A 11 47.59 9.27 -29.34
C CYS A 11 46.38 8.98 -28.48
N ILE A 12 46.55 8.32 -27.32
CA ILE A 12 45.44 8.02 -26.40
C ILE A 12 44.89 9.27 -25.75
N ASN A 13 45.76 10.20 -25.33
CA ASN A 13 45.35 11.49 -24.73
C ASN A 13 44.62 12.39 -25.73
N SER A 14 45.07 12.42 -27.00
CA SER A 14 44.38 13.22 -28.04
C SER A 14 42.99 12.66 -28.42
N SER A 15 42.82 11.33 -28.38
CA SER A 15 41.54 10.66 -28.60
C SER A 15 40.55 10.97 -27.50
N ILE A 16 40.92 10.82 -26.23
CA ILE A 16 40.06 11.11 -25.07
C ILE A 16 39.64 12.58 -25.05
N GLN A 17 40.53 13.49 -25.29
CA GLN A 17 40.20 14.91 -25.30
C GLN A 17 39.32 15.31 -26.51
N THR A 18 39.47 14.67 -27.62
CA THR A 18 38.65 14.89 -28.82
C THR A 18 37.24 14.31 -28.57
N GLU A 19 37.12 13.11 -27.99
CA GLU A 19 35.86 12.49 -27.62
C GLU A 19 35.13 13.27 -26.52
N PHE A 20 35.88 13.81 -25.53
CA PHE A 20 35.31 14.66 -24.47
C PHE A 20 34.77 15.98 -25.01
N ASN A 21 35.41 16.57 -26.00
CA ASN A 21 34.99 17.84 -26.63
C ASN A 21 33.87 17.64 -27.66
N ASN A 22 33.72 16.44 -28.22
CA ASN A 22 32.69 16.06 -29.19
C ASN A 22 31.83 14.95 -28.63
N LEU A 23 30.98 15.29 -27.67
CA LEU A 23 30.08 14.33 -27.04
C LEU A 23 29.12 13.71 -28.08
N PRO A 24 28.96 12.38 -28.08
CA PRO A 24 27.95 11.73 -28.90
C PRO A 24 26.54 12.24 -28.59
N GLU A 25 25.66 12.32 -29.59
CA GLU A 25 24.30 12.82 -29.44
C GLU A 25 23.53 12.11 -28.31
N ASN A 26 23.76 10.81 -28.11
CA ASN A 26 23.11 10.01 -27.06
C ASN A 26 23.60 10.30 -25.63
N THR A 27 24.63 11.16 -25.46
CA THR A 27 25.13 11.61 -24.15
C THR A 27 24.67 13.02 -23.77
N LYS A 28 23.93 13.68 -24.64
CA LYS A 28 23.33 14.99 -24.34
C LYS A 28 22.30 14.81 -23.20
N PRO A 29 22.19 15.79 -22.28
CA PRO A 29 21.24 15.71 -21.18
C PRO A 29 19.80 15.73 -21.66
N GLY A 30 18.93 15.00 -20.92
CA GLY A 30 17.50 15.07 -21.05
C GLY A 30 16.91 15.91 -19.93
N ILE A 31 15.78 16.58 -20.17
CA ILE A 31 15.09 17.40 -19.18
C ILE A 31 13.61 17.09 -19.12
N TYR A 32 13.00 17.23 -17.94
CA TYR A 32 11.55 17.28 -17.81
C TYR A 32 11.03 18.58 -18.42
N TRP A 33 10.03 18.42 -19.30
CA TRP A 33 9.37 19.54 -19.97
C TRP A 33 7.88 19.52 -19.64
N TYR A 34 7.55 20.17 -18.51
CA TYR A 34 6.18 20.17 -18.00
C TYR A 34 5.31 21.19 -18.73
N TRP A 35 4.23 20.71 -19.31
CA TRP A 35 3.14 21.52 -19.83
C TRP A 35 2.17 21.82 -18.70
N LEU A 36 2.31 23.02 -18.13
CA LEU A 36 1.60 23.39 -16.91
C LEU A 36 0.20 23.93 -17.21
N ASN A 37 -0.81 23.44 -16.51
CA ASN A 37 -2.18 23.96 -16.47
C ASN A 37 -2.76 24.21 -17.87
N GLU A 38 -2.49 23.30 -18.84
CA GLU A 38 -3.05 23.40 -20.21
C GLU A 38 -2.57 24.63 -21.00
N ASN A 39 -1.52 25.34 -20.53
CA ASN A 39 -0.88 26.46 -21.21
C ASN A 39 0.13 25.95 -22.22
N VAL A 40 -0.33 25.60 -23.40
CA VAL A 40 0.51 25.11 -24.49
C VAL A 40 0.03 25.67 -25.84
N SER A 41 0.95 25.87 -26.77
CA SER A 41 0.64 26.24 -28.14
C SER A 41 1.69 25.68 -29.09
N LYS A 42 1.32 25.38 -30.34
CA LYS A 42 2.26 24.88 -31.35
C LYS A 42 3.44 25.83 -31.55
N GLN A 43 3.19 27.14 -31.55
CA GLN A 43 4.25 28.14 -31.69
C GLN A 43 5.22 28.16 -30.50
N GLY A 44 4.68 28.01 -29.26
CA GLY A 44 5.49 27.89 -28.05
C GLY A 44 6.34 26.63 -28.08
N ILE A 45 5.75 25.47 -28.43
CA ILE A 45 6.42 24.18 -28.57
C ILE A 45 7.64 24.29 -29.48
N THR A 46 7.47 24.86 -30.69
CA THR A 46 8.59 25.07 -31.65
C THR A 46 9.71 25.91 -31.06
N LYS A 47 9.37 27.05 -30.43
CA LYS A 47 10.35 27.95 -29.84
C LYS A 47 11.12 27.31 -28.67
N ASP A 48 10.41 26.59 -27.82
CA ASP A 48 11.00 25.89 -26.67
C ASP A 48 11.99 24.83 -27.17
N LEU A 49 11.61 23.98 -28.12
CA LEU A 49 12.46 22.92 -28.64
C LEU A 49 13.70 23.46 -29.35
N GLU A 50 13.54 24.51 -30.17
CA GLU A 50 14.69 25.19 -30.81
C GLU A 50 15.65 25.76 -29.77
N SER A 51 15.12 26.43 -28.74
CA SER A 51 15.93 26.98 -27.64
C SER A 51 16.66 25.93 -26.85
N LEU A 52 16.00 24.80 -26.56
CA LEU A 52 16.58 23.67 -25.81
C LEU A 52 17.67 22.97 -26.60
N TYR A 53 17.45 22.75 -27.90
CA TYR A 53 18.46 22.19 -28.80
C TYR A 53 19.69 23.06 -28.89
N ASP A 54 19.51 24.38 -29.06
CA ASP A 54 20.61 25.36 -29.09
C ASP A 54 21.44 25.38 -27.78
N LYS A 55 20.85 24.97 -26.67
CA LYS A 55 21.54 24.84 -25.37
C LYS A 55 22.16 23.46 -25.15
N GLY A 56 22.11 22.57 -26.14
CA GLY A 56 22.72 21.24 -26.07
C GLY A 56 21.88 20.18 -25.37
N ILE A 57 20.57 20.41 -25.20
CA ILE A 57 19.64 19.38 -24.69
C ILE A 57 19.36 18.38 -25.81
N GLY A 58 19.49 17.10 -25.52
CA GLY A 58 19.29 16.01 -26.47
C GLY A 58 17.90 15.35 -26.36
N GLU A 59 17.21 15.52 -25.26
CA GLU A 59 15.91 14.89 -25.02
C GLU A 59 15.02 15.72 -24.10
N VAL A 60 13.72 15.72 -24.37
CA VAL A 60 12.70 16.30 -23.51
C VAL A 60 11.67 15.25 -23.10
N PHE A 61 11.23 15.32 -21.86
CA PHE A 61 10.22 14.43 -21.28
C PHE A 61 8.94 15.21 -21.01
N ILE A 62 7.95 15.09 -21.90
CA ILE A 62 6.69 15.83 -21.78
C ILE A 62 5.83 15.25 -20.68
N GLY A 63 5.56 16.05 -19.64
CA GLY A 63 4.59 15.77 -18.59
C GLY A 63 3.46 16.80 -18.64
N SER A 64 2.21 16.33 -18.78
CA SER A 64 1.01 17.20 -18.70
C SER A 64 0.62 17.37 -17.24
N ILE A 65 1.01 18.49 -16.65
CA ILE A 65 0.90 18.75 -15.21
C ILE A 65 -0.19 19.79 -14.94
N TYR A 66 -1.10 19.47 -14.04
CA TYR A 66 -2.16 20.39 -13.63
C TYR A 66 -2.03 20.72 -12.15
N TRP A 67 -1.65 21.99 -11.88
CA TRP A 67 -1.35 22.44 -10.52
C TRP A 67 -2.16 23.68 -10.17
N GLY A 68 -3.22 23.48 -9.39
CA GLY A 68 -4.10 24.55 -8.98
C GLY A 68 -5.13 24.94 -10.04
N GLU A 69 -6.03 25.87 -9.71
CA GLU A 69 -7.11 26.32 -10.60
C GLU A 69 -6.81 27.64 -11.29
N GLU A 70 -5.70 28.27 -10.96
CA GLU A 70 -5.29 29.55 -11.51
C GLU A 70 -4.53 29.41 -12.83
N ASN A 71 -4.69 30.38 -13.72
CA ASN A 71 -3.96 30.49 -14.98
C ASN A 71 -4.12 29.26 -15.91
N GLN A 72 -5.34 28.79 -16.09
CA GLN A 72 -5.61 27.69 -17.00
C GLN A 72 -5.53 28.12 -18.46
N GLY A 73 -4.83 27.32 -19.27
CA GLY A 73 -4.81 27.48 -20.73
C GLY A 73 -6.08 26.99 -21.41
N SER A 74 -6.13 27.24 -22.73
CA SER A 74 -7.27 26.86 -23.57
C SER A 74 -7.17 25.43 -24.13
N VAL A 75 -5.97 24.85 -24.21
CA VAL A 75 -5.73 23.53 -24.83
C VAL A 75 -5.96 22.43 -23.82
N LYS A 76 -7.21 22.00 -23.71
CA LYS A 76 -7.62 21.04 -22.68
C LYS A 76 -6.98 19.67 -22.85
N THR A 77 -6.41 19.16 -21.77
CA THR A 77 -5.75 17.84 -21.73
C THR A 77 -6.68 16.75 -22.31
N LEU A 78 -6.14 15.88 -23.15
CA LEU A 78 -6.82 14.82 -23.90
C LEU A 78 -7.78 15.32 -25.02
N SER A 79 -7.90 16.61 -25.27
CA SER A 79 -8.65 17.10 -26.45
C SER A 79 -7.88 16.81 -27.75
N ASP A 80 -8.58 16.87 -28.88
CA ASP A 80 -7.95 16.73 -30.21
C ASP A 80 -6.85 17.78 -30.40
N GLU A 81 -7.05 19.02 -29.94
CA GLU A 81 -6.06 20.09 -30.00
C GLU A 81 -4.82 19.76 -29.17
N TRP A 82 -5.00 19.18 -27.98
CA TRP A 82 -3.87 18.73 -27.14
C TRP A 82 -3.10 17.58 -27.80
N ILE A 83 -3.80 16.61 -28.38
CA ILE A 83 -3.17 15.52 -29.15
C ILE A 83 -2.39 16.07 -30.32
N GLU A 84 -2.91 17.06 -31.04
CA GLU A 84 -2.20 17.71 -32.13
C GLU A 84 -0.99 18.55 -31.65
N CYS A 85 -1.02 19.12 -30.44
CA CYS A 85 0.15 19.71 -29.81
C CYS A 85 1.24 18.67 -29.51
N MET A 86 0.87 17.50 -28.99
CA MET A 86 1.80 16.38 -28.75
C MET A 86 2.43 15.91 -30.07
N ARG A 87 1.61 15.68 -31.11
CA ARG A 87 2.09 15.32 -32.45
C ARG A 87 3.02 16.38 -33.05
N HIS A 88 2.68 17.66 -32.84
CA HIS A 88 3.51 18.77 -33.25
C HIS A 88 4.88 18.75 -32.57
N ALA A 89 4.91 18.51 -31.25
CA ALA A 89 6.18 18.39 -30.51
C ALA A 89 7.06 17.25 -31.06
N ILE A 90 6.47 16.09 -31.36
CA ILE A 90 7.18 14.95 -31.92
C ILE A 90 7.73 15.27 -33.32
N ARG A 91 6.92 15.90 -34.21
CA ARG A 91 7.37 16.34 -35.55
C ARG A 91 8.51 17.37 -35.49
N GLU A 92 8.38 18.37 -34.63
CA GLU A 92 9.41 19.37 -34.41
C GLU A 92 10.69 18.77 -33.84
N GLY A 93 10.56 17.83 -32.88
CA GLY A 93 11.71 17.06 -32.39
C GLY A 93 12.45 16.34 -33.52
N SER A 94 11.71 15.68 -34.42
CA SER A 94 12.29 15.00 -35.59
C SER A 94 12.91 15.98 -36.58
N ARG A 95 12.33 17.16 -36.77
CA ARG A 95 12.87 18.24 -37.63
C ARG A 95 14.18 18.80 -37.08
N ILE A 96 14.26 19.04 -35.77
CA ILE A 96 15.38 19.72 -35.10
C ILE A 96 16.49 18.72 -34.75
N GLY A 97 16.15 17.46 -34.46
CA GLY A 97 17.08 16.43 -34.01
C GLY A 97 17.14 16.30 -32.47
N ILE A 98 16.10 16.68 -31.76
CA ILE A 98 15.94 16.49 -30.31
C ILE A 98 14.94 15.36 -30.04
N ASN A 99 15.26 14.46 -29.13
CA ASN A 99 14.34 13.38 -28.75
C ASN A 99 13.15 13.90 -27.93
N VAL A 100 11.97 13.36 -28.21
CA VAL A 100 10.75 13.71 -27.49
C VAL A 100 10.18 12.43 -26.89
N SER A 101 10.06 12.41 -25.57
CA SER A 101 9.51 11.30 -24.80
C SER A 101 8.28 11.77 -24.03
N LEU A 102 7.34 10.86 -23.75
CA LEU A 102 6.11 11.16 -23.05
C LEU A 102 6.06 10.46 -21.69
N PHE A 103 5.51 11.12 -20.70
CA PHE A 103 5.03 10.42 -19.50
C PHE A 103 3.92 9.44 -19.88
N ASN A 104 3.88 8.32 -19.16
CA ASN A 104 2.94 7.24 -19.42
C ASN A 104 1.48 7.61 -19.11
N SER A 105 1.24 8.73 -18.44
CA SER A 105 -0.10 9.25 -18.11
C SER A 105 -0.05 10.77 -17.94
N PRO A 106 -1.21 11.46 -18.01
CA PRO A 106 -1.31 12.82 -17.51
C PRO A 106 -0.93 12.88 -16.02
N GLY A 107 -0.15 13.88 -15.61
CA GLY A 107 0.53 13.92 -14.31
C GLY A 107 1.90 13.26 -14.36
N TRP A 108 2.51 13.04 -13.20
CA TRP A 108 3.76 12.28 -13.06
C TRP A 108 3.60 10.92 -12.38
N SER A 109 2.37 10.51 -12.02
CA SER A 109 2.10 9.13 -11.61
C SER A 109 2.50 8.15 -12.73
N GLN A 110 2.72 6.91 -12.36
CA GLN A 110 3.16 5.90 -13.33
C GLN A 110 2.14 5.58 -14.42
N SER A 111 0.84 5.70 -14.11
CA SER A 111 -0.24 5.31 -15.01
C SER A 111 -1.57 5.90 -14.55
N GLY A 112 -2.62 5.59 -15.25
CA GLY A 112 -3.97 5.99 -14.87
C GLY A 112 -4.61 6.96 -15.85
N GLY A 113 -5.91 7.12 -15.70
CA GLY A 113 -6.69 8.01 -16.54
C GLY A 113 -8.17 7.66 -16.57
N PRO A 114 -9.02 8.51 -17.22
CA PRO A 114 -10.47 8.38 -17.20
C PRO A 114 -11.02 7.11 -17.89
N TRP A 115 -10.18 6.38 -18.62
CA TRP A 115 -10.50 5.11 -19.26
C TRP A 115 -10.39 3.90 -18.34
N VAL A 116 -9.85 4.07 -17.12
CA VAL A 116 -9.61 2.96 -16.20
C VAL A 116 -10.86 2.70 -15.38
N LYS A 117 -11.44 1.51 -15.56
CA LYS A 117 -12.58 1.04 -14.77
C LYS A 117 -12.10 0.36 -13.48
N PRO A 118 -12.96 0.20 -12.45
CA PRO A 118 -12.59 -0.44 -11.20
C PRO A 118 -11.95 -1.83 -11.35
N GLU A 119 -12.41 -2.64 -12.31
CA GLU A 119 -11.89 -3.98 -12.60
C GLU A 119 -10.51 -3.97 -13.28
N ASP A 120 -10.09 -2.85 -13.85
CA ASP A 120 -8.78 -2.64 -14.46
C ASP A 120 -7.84 -1.81 -13.57
N ALA A 121 -8.32 -1.38 -12.40
CA ALA A 121 -7.57 -0.53 -11.48
C ALA A 121 -6.68 -1.34 -10.53
N MET A 122 -5.71 -0.66 -9.91
CA MET A 122 -4.93 -1.21 -8.80
C MET A 122 -5.86 -1.68 -7.68
N ARG A 123 -5.63 -2.92 -7.21
CA ARG A 123 -6.47 -3.54 -6.18
C ARG A 123 -5.61 -4.12 -5.06
N TYR A 124 -6.23 -4.23 -3.89
CA TYR A 124 -5.65 -4.88 -2.72
C TYR A 124 -6.67 -5.77 -2.03
N LEU A 125 -6.17 -6.74 -1.27
CA LEU A 125 -7.00 -7.69 -0.54
C LEU A 125 -7.66 -7.02 0.67
N VAL A 126 -8.94 -7.31 0.81
CA VAL A 126 -9.77 -6.97 1.97
C VAL A 126 -10.61 -8.19 2.34
N TYR A 127 -11.13 -8.23 3.57
CA TYR A 127 -11.95 -9.35 4.02
C TYR A 127 -13.10 -8.91 4.93
N SER A 128 -14.14 -9.72 4.96
CA SER A 128 -15.13 -9.75 6.03
C SER A 128 -15.00 -11.08 6.79
N GLN A 129 -15.46 -11.10 8.04
CA GLN A 129 -15.32 -12.28 8.89
C GLN A 129 -16.60 -12.63 9.63
N LEU A 130 -16.77 -13.92 9.88
CA LEU A 130 -17.87 -14.48 10.67
C LEU A 130 -17.33 -15.52 11.64
N GLU A 131 -17.74 -15.44 12.91
CA GLU A 131 -17.45 -16.48 13.90
C GLU A 131 -18.68 -17.38 14.09
N VAL A 132 -18.47 -18.67 14.09
CA VAL A 132 -19.51 -19.70 14.23
C VAL A 132 -19.02 -20.79 15.15
N GLU A 133 -19.97 -21.51 15.77
CA GLU A 133 -19.67 -22.63 16.67
C GLU A 133 -20.50 -23.87 16.24
N GLY A 134 -19.80 -24.97 15.94
CA GLY A 134 -20.37 -26.22 15.54
C GLY A 134 -20.40 -27.30 16.63
N PRO A 135 -21.04 -28.45 16.36
CA PRO A 135 -21.48 -28.87 15.02
C PRO A 135 -22.86 -28.28 14.63
N ILE A 136 -22.95 -27.59 13.52
CA ILE A 136 -24.20 -27.00 13.02
C ILE A 136 -24.11 -26.70 11.51
N THR A 137 -25.21 -26.86 10.78
CA THR A 137 -25.31 -26.35 9.42
C THR A 137 -25.82 -24.90 9.46
N ILE A 138 -25.07 -23.98 8.82
CA ILE A 138 -25.39 -22.56 8.77
C ILE A 138 -25.82 -22.12 7.38
N SER A 139 -26.64 -21.07 7.36
CA SER A 139 -26.92 -20.23 6.20
C SER A 139 -26.81 -18.79 6.67
N LYS A 140 -25.71 -18.14 6.39
CA LYS A 140 -25.36 -16.81 6.94
C LYS A 140 -24.89 -15.86 5.85
N TYR A 141 -25.45 -14.67 5.85
CA TYR A 141 -24.98 -13.58 4.99
C TYR A 141 -23.56 -13.15 5.39
N MET A 142 -22.70 -12.95 4.40
CA MET A 142 -21.37 -12.40 4.55
C MET A 142 -21.25 -11.13 3.71
N GLU A 143 -21.09 -10.01 4.39
CA GLU A 143 -21.01 -8.69 3.75
C GLU A 143 -19.80 -8.55 2.82
N LYS A 144 -19.96 -7.72 1.79
CA LYS A 144 -18.85 -7.18 1.00
C LYS A 144 -18.29 -5.97 1.73
N PRO A 145 -17.04 -5.97 2.18
CA PRO A 145 -16.50 -4.90 3.04
C PRO A 145 -16.33 -3.55 2.32
N LYS A 146 -16.42 -3.55 0.98
CA LYS A 146 -16.27 -2.37 0.12
C LYS A 146 -17.32 -2.39 -1.00
N ALA A 147 -17.69 -1.20 -1.50
CA ALA A 147 -18.70 -1.06 -2.56
C ALA A 147 -18.28 -1.78 -3.86
N PHE A 148 -17.04 -1.62 -4.29
CA PHE A 148 -16.42 -2.46 -5.31
C PHE A 148 -15.69 -3.60 -4.60
N PHE A 149 -16.06 -4.84 -4.91
CA PHE A 149 -15.50 -6.02 -4.28
C PHE A 149 -15.60 -7.21 -5.23
N GLN A 150 -14.47 -7.86 -5.48
CA GLN A 150 -14.38 -9.10 -6.25
C GLN A 150 -13.91 -10.21 -5.33
N ASP A 151 -14.71 -11.27 -5.21
CA ASP A 151 -14.34 -12.44 -4.42
C ASP A 151 -13.05 -13.09 -4.95
N VAL A 152 -12.18 -13.48 -4.03
CA VAL A 152 -10.96 -14.26 -4.30
C VAL A 152 -11.13 -15.66 -3.74
N CYS A 153 -11.37 -15.79 -2.44
CA CYS A 153 -11.66 -17.06 -1.79
C CYS A 153 -12.45 -16.89 -0.50
N VAL A 154 -13.02 -17.98 -0.03
CA VAL A 154 -13.57 -18.09 1.32
C VAL A 154 -12.84 -19.21 2.03
N ILE A 155 -12.25 -18.90 3.18
CA ILE A 155 -11.56 -19.85 4.02
C ILE A 155 -12.20 -19.94 5.41
N ALA A 156 -12.11 -21.11 6.03
CA ALA A 156 -12.53 -21.32 7.40
C ALA A 156 -11.45 -22.04 8.21
N TYR A 157 -11.21 -21.59 9.43
CA TYR A 157 -10.23 -22.20 10.32
C TYR A 157 -10.72 -22.27 11.78
N PRO A 158 -10.25 -23.26 12.55
CA PRO A 158 -10.63 -23.39 13.96
C PRO A 158 -9.98 -22.27 14.79
N VAL A 159 -10.75 -21.72 15.73
CA VAL A 159 -10.27 -20.68 16.64
C VAL A 159 -10.11 -21.30 18.03
N LEU A 160 -8.98 -21.06 18.66
CA LEU A 160 -8.78 -21.42 20.05
C LEU A 160 -9.68 -20.54 20.93
N VAL A 161 -10.34 -21.16 21.90
CA VAL A 161 -11.25 -20.42 22.79
C VAL A 161 -10.45 -19.62 23.79
N ASP A 162 -10.69 -18.31 23.81
CA ASP A 162 -10.24 -17.45 24.90
C ASP A 162 -11.07 -17.77 26.17
N ASP A 163 -10.39 -18.09 27.24
CA ASP A 163 -11.03 -18.08 28.57
C ASP A 163 -11.47 -16.64 28.84
N LYS A 164 -12.77 -16.41 28.91
CA LYS A 164 -13.28 -15.09 29.29
C LYS A 164 -12.84 -14.83 30.74
N PRO A 165 -11.91 -13.92 30.99
CA PRO A 165 -11.48 -13.64 32.35
C PRO A 165 -12.66 -13.02 33.10
N MET A 166 -13.14 -13.70 34.14
CA MET A 166 -14.14 -13.13 35.05
C MET A 166 -13.52 -11.98 35.84
N GLY A 167 -14.22 -10.87 35.94
CA GLY A 167 -13.88 -9.74 36.81
C GLY A 167 -12.64 -8.96 36.37
N MET A 168 -12.83 -8.19 35.33
CA MET A 168 -11.82 -7.26 34.80
C MET A 168 -12.25 -5.81 35.05
N ASN A 169 -11.29 -4.96 35.40
CA ASN A 169 -11.47 -3.51 35.49
C ASN A 169 -10.53 -2.80 34.54
N ILE A 170 -11.03 -1.80 33.82
CA ILE A 170 -10.26 -0.94 32.92
C ILE A 170 -10.40 0.51 33.33
N LYS A 171 -9.29 1.25 33.34
CA LYS A 171 -9.22 2.69 33.62
C LYS A 171 -8.30 3.35 32.62
N SER A 172 -8.49 4.64 32.39
CA SER A 172 -7.57 5.43 31.58
C SER A 172 -7.18 6.75 32.25
N ILE A 173 -6.02 7.27 31.88
CA ILE A 173 -5.51 8.59 32.22
C ILE A 173 -5.07 9.27 30.92
N PRO A 174 -5.65 10.40 30.50
CA PRO A 174 -6.85 11.03 31.11
C PRO A 174 -8.08 10.12 31.02
N ASP A 175 -9.08 10.39 31.85
CA ASP A 175 -10.33 9.66 31.83
C ASP A 175 -11.00 9.79 30.45
N ALA A 176 -11.29 8.66 29.82
CA ALA A 176 -11.94 8.60 28.52
C ALA A 176 -13.43 8.25 28.66
N VAL A 177 -14.23 8.87 27.82
CA VAL A 177 -15.65 8.51 27.69
C VAL A 177 -15.76 7.08 27.15
N ASN A 178 -16.57 6.25 27.82
CA ASN A 178 -16.86 4.85 27.41
C ASN A 178 -15.67 3.88 27.46
N ILE A 179 -14.64 4.13 28.27
CA ILE A 179 -13.46 3.23 28.35
C ILE A 179 -13.86 1.79 28.70
N THR A 180 -14.88 1.58 29.52
CA THR A 180 -15.37 0.26 29.91
C THR A 180 -16.00 -0.52 28.76
N ASN A 181 -16.46 0.15 27.70
CA ASN A 181 -17.06 -0.48 26.53
C ASN A 181 -16.04 -1.16 25.63
N LEU A 182 -14.75 -0.74 25.70
CA LEU A 182 -13.69 -1.31 24.86
C LEU A 182 -13.52 -2.83 25.04
N MET A 183 -13.85 -3.34 26.22
CA MET A 183 -13.67 -4.76 26.55
C MET A 183 -14.98 -5.57 26.55
N ASN A 184 -16.10 -4.90 26.35
CA ASN A 184 -17.38 -5.54 26.16
C ASN A 184 -17.61 -5.79 24.68
N ALA A 185 -17.18 -6.96 24.18
CA ALA A 185 -17.23 -7.39 22.78
C ALA A 185 -18.64 -7.45 22.14
N LYS A 186 -19.63 -6.76 22.66
CA LYS A 186 -20.90 -6.54 21.97
C LYS A 186 -20.70 -5.40 20.98
N LYS A 187 -20.54 -5.76 19.72
CA LYS A 187 -20.46 -4.91 18.53
C LYS A 187 -21.71 -4.01 18.42
N HIS A 188 -21.76 -2.94 19.19
CA HIS A 188 -22.72 -1.87 18.93
C HIS A 188 -21.93 -0.64 18.46
N SER A 189 -22.37 -0.03 17.37
CA SER A 189 -21.78 1.13 16.72
C SER A 189 -21.53 2.37 17.62
N ASN A 190 -21.97 2.33 18.86
CA ASN A 190 -21.87 3.42 19.86
C ASN A 190 -20.78 3.19 20.92
N SER A 191 -19.90 2.21 20.76
CA SER A 191 -18.89 1.84 21.77
C SER A 191 -17.55 2.50 21.59
N ILE A 192 -17.47 3.59 20.81
CA ILE A 192 -16.19 4.29 20.54
C ILE A 192 -15.71 4.97 21.81
N CYS A 193 -14.52 4.61 22.24
CA CYS A 193 -13.80 5.32 23.30
C CYS A 193 -13.09 6.53 22.68
N LYS A 194 -13.36 7.72 23.22
CA LYS A 194 -12.80 8.98 22.71
C LYS A 194 -11.88 9.60 23.73
N PHE A 195 -10.68 9.88 23.29
CA PHE A 195 -9.69 10.65 24.03
C PHE A 195 -9.58 12.05 23.44
N THR A 196 -9.58 13.05 24.30
CA THR A 196 -9.27 14.44 23.91
C THR A 196 -7.97 14.82 24.59
N ASN A 197 -6.89 14.92 23.82
CA ASN A 197 -5.54 15.14 24.31
C ASN A 197 -5.05 16.55 23.98
N LYS A 198 -5.61 17.58 24.64
CA LYS A 198 -5.19 18.98 24.47
C LYS A 198 -3.79 19.27 25.00
N SER A 199 -3.35 18.52 26.01
CA SER A 199 -2.06 18.71 26.68
C SER A 199 -0.90 17.97 26.04
N LYS A 200 -1.14 17.12 25.05
CA LYS A 200 -0.17 16.19 24.44
C LYS A 200 0.46 15.21 25.45
N GLU A 201 -0.16 15.03 26.60
CA GLU A 201 0.25 14.04 27.58
C GLU A 201 0.01 12.61 27.08
N PRO A 202 0.79 11.63 27.53
CA PRO A 202 0.54 10.24 27.19
C PRO A 202 -0.85 9.77 27.63
N ILE A 203 -1.48 8.94 26.81
CA ILE A 203 -2.66 8.19 27.23
C ILE A 203 -2.18 6.88 27.89
N GLN A 204 -2.62 6.67 29.12
CA GLN A 204 -2.40 5.45 29.87
C GLN A 204 -3.71 4.67 30.00
N ILE A 205 -3.69 3.37 29.71
CA ILE A 205 -4.82 2.46 29.91
C ILE A 205 -4.36 1.33 30.84
N ASP A 206 -4.95 1.25 32.00
CA ASP A 206 -4.69 0.19 33.00
C ASP A 206 -5.80 -0.85 32.98
N ILE A 207 -5.40 -2.12 32.87
CA ILE A 207 -6.30 -3.27 32.82
C ILE A 207 -5.93 -4.19 33.97
N LYS A 208 -6.88 -4.41 34.90
CA LYS A 208 -6.68 -5.24 36.09
C LYS A 208 -7.62 -6.41 36.10
N TYR A 209 -7.09 -7.61 36.24
CA TYR A 209 -7.80 -8.87 36.42
C TYR A 209 -7.86 -9.29 37.87
N GLN A 210 -8.86 -10.07 38.26
CA GLN A 210 -8.97 -10.61 39.63
C GLN A 210 -7.87 -11.62 39.97
N LYS A 211 -7.32 -12.30 38.97
CA LYS A 211 -6.24 -13.29 39.08
C LYS A 211 -5.25 -13.12 37.94
N PRO A 212 -3.98 -13.51 38.12
CA PRO A 212 -3.01 -13.48 37.04
C PRO A 212 -3.47 -14.29 35.83
N VAL A 213 -3.47 -13.65 34.65
CA VAL A 213 -3.83 -14.23 33.34
C VAL A 213 -2.63 -14.21 32.41
N THR A 214 -2.54 -15.17 31.51
CA THR A 214 -1.54 -15.17 30.44
C THR A 214 -2.09 -14.45 29.23
N LYS A 215 -1.31 -13.53 28.66
CA LYS A 215 -1.64 -12.81 27.43
C LYS A 215 -0.48 -12.93 26.45
N ARG A 216 -0.80 -13.00 25.14
CA ARG A 216 0.19 -13.19 24.07
C ARG A 216 0.13 -12.11 23.00
N SER A 217 -0.95 -11.37 22.93
CA SER A 217 -1.10 -10.29 21.95
C SER A 217 -1.90 -9.10 22.46
N LEU A 218 -1.59 -7.94 21.91
CA LEU A 218 -2.39 -6.73 22.00
C LEU A 218 -2.96 -6.40 20.62
N TYR A 219 -4.26 -6.19 20.57
CA TYR A 219 -5.00 -5.73 19.40
C TYR A 219 -5.72 -4.43 19.75
N ILE A 220 -5.49 -3.38 18.96
CA ILE A 220 -6.19 -2.09 19.09
C ILE A 220 -6.76 -1.72 17.74
N LYS A 221 -8.07 -1.50 17.64
CA LYS A 221 -8.70 -0.94 16.45
C LYS A 221 -8.93 0.55 16.65
N PRO A 222 -8.16 1.42 15.98
CA PRO A 222 -8.30 2.86 16.09
C PRO A 222 -9.50 3.39 15.30
N GLY A 223 -9.77 4.70 15.42
CA GLY A 223 -10.65 5.45 14.53
C GLY A 223 -10.05 5.67 13.14
N ASP A 224 -10.72 6.49 12.32
CA ASP A 224 -10.37 6.69 10.90
C ASP A 224 -9.32 7.78 10.67
N GLN A 225 -8.90 8.48 11.72
CA GLN A 225 -7.92 9.57 11.60
C GLN A 225 -6.50 9.04 11.44
N SER A 226 -5.69 9.76 10.66
CA SER A 226 -4.26 9.47 10.51
C SER A 226 -3.49 9.87 11.78
N PHE A 227 -2.47 9.08 12.14
CA PHE A 227 -1.67 9.29 13.33
C PHE A 227 -0.28 8.65 13.20
N GLU A 228 0.61 9.05 14.10
CA GLU A 228 1.84 8.35 14.46
C GLU A 228 1.95 8.30 15.96
N ILE A 229 2.23 7.11 16.52
CA ILE A 229 2.26 6.91 17.97
C ILE A 229 3.36 5.94 18.38
N ASP A 230 3.91 6.19 19.56
CA ASP A 230 4.65 5.19 20.32
C ASP A 230 3.68 4.45 21.24
N CYS A 231 3.66 3.13 21.16
CA CYS A 231 2.84 2.25 21.99
C CYS A 231 3.72 1.35 22.85
N GLU A 232 3.59 1.48 24.17
CA GLU A 232 4.34 0.69 25.13
C GLU A 232 3.39 -0.17 25.96
N VAL A 233 3.75 -1.44 26.17
CA VAL A 233 2.99 -2.38 27.00
C VAL A 233 3.82 -2.78 28.19
N TYR A 234 3.27 -2.59 29.37
CA TYR A 234 3.86 -2.95 30.65
C TYR A 234 3.02 -3.98 31.37
N VAL A 235 3.67 -4.78 32.19
CA VAL A 235 3.02 -5.70 33.12
C VAL A 235 3.50 -5.47 34.54
N LYS A 236 2.61 -5.66 35.50
CA LYS A 236 2.98 -5.56 36.90
C LYS A 236 3.70 -6.83 37.35
N ARG A 237 4.88 -6.67 37.86
CA ARG A 237 5.68 -7.72 38.51
C ARG A 237 6.03 -7.26 39.92
N LYS A 238 5.55 -7.98 40.93
CA LYS A 238 5.59 -7.53 42.32
C LYS A 238 4.85 -6.19 42.44
N ASN A 239 5.52 -5.10 42.71
CA ASN A 239 4.94 -3.74 42.88
C ASN A 239 5.34 -2.77 41.78
N GLU A 240 6.04 -3.21 40.72
CA GLU A 240 6.55 -2.36 39.65
C GLU A 240 5.99 -2.74 38.29
N PHE A 241 5.82 -1.77 37.42
CA PHE A 241 5.48 -2.01 36.02
C PHE A 241 6.76 -2.18 35.20
N VAL A 242 6.88 -3.34 34.55
CA VAL A 242 8.01 -3.71 33.71
C VAL A 242 7.58 -3.65 32.25
N LEU A 243 8.35 -2.95 31.42
CA LEU A 243 8.12 -2.89 29.96
C LEU A 243 8.31 -4.29 29.35
N VAL A 244 7.35 -4.71 28.54
CA VAL A 244 7.38 -5.99 27.82
C VAL A 244 7.39 -5.81 26.31
N LYS A 245 6.83 -4.71 25.81
CA LYS A 245 6.82 -4.39 24.38
C LYS A 245 6.80 -2.88 24.18
N SER A 246 7.57 -2.40 23.20
CA SER A 246 7.50 -1.05 22.66
C SER A 246 7.45 -1.11 21.16
N HIS A 247 6.58 -0.33 20.52
CA HIS A 247 6.45 -0.28 19.08
C HIS A 247 6.00 1.10 18.62
N TYR A 248 6.55 1.54 17.49
CA TYR A 248 6.15 2.77 16.82
C TYR A 248 5.24 2.46 15.64
N PHE A 249 4.05 3.05 15.63
CA PHE A 249 3.09 2.95 14.54
C PHE A 249 3.04 4.25 13.75
N ASP A 250 3.31 4.16 12.45
CA ASP A 250 3.11 5.23 11.50
C ASP A 250 1.89 4.92 10.61
N ARG A 251 0.81 5.66 10.84
CA ARG A 251 -0.43 5.64 10.06
C ARG A 251 -0.70 6.99 9.39
N LEU A 252 0.32 7.85 9.28
CA LEU A 252 0.26 9.05 8.46
C LEU A 252 0.41 8.70 6.99
N ASN A 253 1.14 7.62 6.69
CA ASN A 253 1.40 7.16 5.32
C ASN A 253 1.83 8.34 4.43
N ARG A 254 2.75 9.17 4.94
CA ARG A 254 3.30 10.32 4.22
C ARG A 254 4.07 9.88 2.99
N GLU A 255 4.41 10.81 2.14
CA GLU A 255 5.26 10.63 0.95
C GLU A 255 4.60 9.72 -0.08
N VAL A 256 4.94 8.45 -0.08
CA VAL A 256 4.48 7.48 -1.09
C VAL A 256 3.08 6.90 -0.83
N ARG A 257 2.38 7.34 0.20
CA ARG A 257 1.04 6.87 0.59
C ARG A 257 0.94 5.33 0.74
N MET A 258 2.04 4.72 1.14
CA MET A 258 2.09 3.27 1.36
C MET A 258 1.75 2.93 2.81
N GLY A 259 0.96 1.89 3.00
CA GLY A 259 0.64 1.34 4.31
C GLY A 259 -0.84 1.09 4.53
N ALA A 260 -1.15 0.61 5.72
CA ALA A 260 -2.50 0.29 6.13
C ALA A 260 -3.36 1.55 6.31
N ASP A 261 -4.67 1.42 6.07
CA ASP A 261 -5.63 2.45 6.42
C ASP A 261 -5.45 2.85 7.90
N PRO A 262 -5.62 4.14 8.27
CA PRO A 262 -5.50 4.57 9.67
C PRO A 262 -6.36 3.75 10.63
N SER A 263 -7.56 3.34 10.20
CA SER A 263 -8.50 2.52 10.98
C SER A 263 -8.15 1.03 11.02
N ALA A 264 -7.12 0.57 10.30
CA ALA A 264 -6.68 -0.81 10.37
C ALA A 264 -6.12 -1.12 11.78
N PRO A 265 -6.27 -2.37 12.27
CA PRO A 265 -5.82 -2.73 13.61
C PRO A 265 -4.32 -2.49 13.83
N LEU A 266 -3.97 -2.12 15.06
CA LEU A 266 -2.61 -2.19 15.58
C LEU A 266 -2.46 -3.55 16.27
N ALA A 267 -1.51 -4.35 15.81
CA ALA A 267 -1.33 -5.73 16.26
C ALA A 267 0.10 -5.93 16.76
N LEU A 268 0.24 -6.26 18.05
CA LEU A 268 1.53 -6.52 18.70
C LEU A 268 1.58 -7.92 19.29
N SER A 269 2.66 -8.63 19.04
CA SER A 269 3.01 -9.84 19.77
C SER A 269 3.67 -9.48 21.10
N LEU A 270 3.21 -10.10 22.18
CA LEU A 270 3.74 -9.91 23.53
C LEU A 270 4.61 -11.09 23.99
N GLY A 271 4.75 -12.13 23.15
CA GLY A 271 5.26 -13.41 23.59
C GLY A 271 4.28 -14.08 24.57
N GLU A 272 4.78 -14.69 25.64
CA GLU A 272 3.94 -15.24 26.71
C GLU A 272 4.12 -14.47 28.01
N VAL A 273 3.17 -13.60 28.33
CA VAL A 273 3.23 -12.72 29.49
C VAL A 273 2.10 -13.03 30.47
N ARG A 274 2.45 -13.32 31.73
CA ARG A 274 1.51 -13.60 32.82
C ARG A 274 1.53 -12.48 33.86
N SER A 275 0.36 -11.85 34.11
CA SER A 275 0.17 -10.82 35.11
C SER A 275 -1.33 -10.65 35.47
N ASP A 276 -1.62 -10.02 36.59
CA ASP A 276 -2.95 -9.55 36.95
C ASP A 276 -3.20 -8.09 36.56
N GLU A 277 -2.12 -7.31 36.29
CA GLU A 277 -2.24 -5.92 35.84
C GLU A 277 -1.37 -5.66 34.60
N PHE A 278 -2.00 -5.06 33.57
CA PHE A 278 -1.39 -4.63 32.35
C PHE A 278 -1.57 -3.12 32.19
N ARG A 279 -0.57 -2.45 31.65
CA ARG A 279 -0.60 -1.02 31.35
C ARG A 279 -0.18 -0.78 29.91
N ILE A 280 -0.97 -0.02 29.18
CA ILE A 280 -0.68 0.41 27.82
C ILE A 280 -0.48 1.91 27.87
N ILE A 281 0.66 2.40 27.38
CA ILE A 281 0.96 3.82 27.28
C ILE A 281 1.12 4.16 25.79
N MET A 282 0.38 5.17 25.34
CA MET A 282 0.47 5.70 23.98
C MET A 282 0.92 7.15 24.04
N ARG A 283 1.97 7.48 23.27
CA ARG A 283 2.58 8.81 23.19
C ARG A 283 2.42 9.40 21.79
N ASN A 284 2.65 10.69 21.66
CA ASN A 284 2.62 11.43 20.38
C ASN A 284 1.25 11.40 19.68
N LEU A 285 0.19 11.24 20.45
CA LEU A 285 -1.18 11.15 19.96
C LEU A 285 -1.67 12.49 19.40
N PRO A 286 -2.53 12.46 18.35
CA PRO A 286 -3.24 13.65 17.90
C PRO A 286 -4.19 14.17 19.00
N GLU A 287 -4.63 15.44 18.88
CA GLU A 287 -5.53 16.06 19.85
C GLU A 287 -6.80 15.24 20.12
N LYS A 288 -7.32 14.61 19.09
CA LYS A 288 -8.46 13.68 19.18
C LYS A 288 -8.00 12.31 18.74
N PHE A 289 -8.18 11.32 19.58
CA PHE A 289 -7.86 9.93 19.28
C PHE A 289 -9.02 9.02 19.67
N GLU A 290 -9.40 8.15 18.78
CA GLU A 290 -10.50 7.21 18.99
C GLU A 290 -9.99 5.77 18.99
N ILE A 291 -10.49 4.99 19.95
CA ILE A 291 -10.30 3.53 19.99
C ILE A 291 -11.68 2.87 19.88
N ARG A 292 -11.84 2.02 18.89
CA ARG A 292 -13.09 1.26 18.66
C ARG A 292 -13.09 -0.09 19.37
N GLU A 293 -11.92 -0.70 19.48
CA GLU A 293 -11.74 -1.99 20.12
C GLU A 293 -10.34 -2.07 20.74
N LEU A 294 -10.25 -2.69 21.91
CA LEU A 294 -8.98 -3.05 22.54
C LEU A 294 -9.10 -4.45 23.10
N ASN A 295 -8.16 -5.32 22.77
CA ASN A 295 -8.15 -6.69 23.25
C ASN A 295 -6.73 -7.15 23.62
N LEU A 296 -6.58 -7.66 24.84
CA LEU A 296 -5.43 -8.46 25.27
C LEU A 296 -5.82 -9.93 25.20
N SER A 297 -5.25 -10.65 24.24
CA SER A 297 -5.66 -12.04 23.94
C SER A 297 -4.64 -13.07 24.42
N ILE A 298 -5.13 -14.27 24.73
CA ILE A 298 -4.30 -15.48 24.92
C ILE A 298 -3.80 -16.03 23.58
N GLN A 299 -4.44 -15.61 22.47
CA GLN A 299 -4.03 -16.02 21.14
C GLN A 299 -2.82 -15.21 20.69
N PRO A 300 -1.80 -15.84 20.12
CA PRO A 300 -0.78 -15.11 19.39
C PRO A 300 -1.39 -14.47 18.16
N ILE A 301 -0.78 -13.38 17.70
CA ILE A 301 -1.16 -12.65 16.48
C ILE A 301 0.08 -12.43 15.64
N LEU A 302 -0.07 -12.44 14.32
CA LEU A 302 0.99 -11.98 13.42
C LEU A 302 1.19 -10.48 13.63
N GLU A 303 2.36 -10.11 14.14
CA GLU A 303 2.69 -8.72 14.46
C GLU A 303 2.70 -7.86 13.20
N ASN A 304 2.09 -6.67 13.27
CA ASN A 304 2.03 -5.72 12.15
C ASN A 304 1.44 -6.31 10.86
N TYR A 305 0.51 -7.26 10.97
CA TYR A 305 -0.05 -7.93 9.78
C TYR A 305 -0.72 -6.94 8.79
N PRO A 306 -1.42 -5.86 9.21
CA PRO A 306 -1.99 -4.94 8.24
C PRO A 306 -0.91 -4.19 7.45
N GLU A 307 0.18 -3.80 8.10
CA GLU A 307 1.32 -3.16 7.47
C GLU A 307 2.03 -4.08 6.48
N LYS A 308 2.26 -5.33 6.88
CA LYS A 308 2.93 -6.35 6.06
C LYS A 308 2.13 -6.65 4.80
N TRP A 309 0.83 -6.88 4.93
CA TRP A 309 -0.05 -7.16 3.79
C TRP A 309 -0.17 -5.98 2.81
N LEU A 310 -0.06 -4.74 3.30
CA LEU A 310 -0.09 -3.53 2.48
C LEU A 310 1.30 -2.98 2.19
N THR A 311 2.33 -3.81 2.31
CA THR A 311 3.71 -3.51 1.91
C THR A 311 4.29 -2.23 2.54
N LYS A 312 3.84 -1.88 3.75
CA LYS A 312 4.42 -0.78 4.51
C LYS A 312 5.86 -1.13 4.85
N ILE A 313 6.78 -0.28 4.48
CA ILE A 313 8.18 -0.40 4.89
C ILE A 313 8.31 0.05 6.35
N PRO A 314 8.98 -0.72 7.23
CA PRO A 314 9.21 -0.30 8.61
C PRO A 314 9.95 1.04 8.67
N SER A 315 9.50 1.94 9.55
CA SER A 315 10.19 3.22 9.78
C SER A 315 11.54 2.99 10.42
N ARG A 316 12.62 3.24 9.70
CA ARG A 316 14.00 3.11 10.17
C ARG A 316 14.84 4.28 9.67
N PRO A 317 15.92 4.65 10.39
CA PRO A 317 16.88 5.62 9.87
C PRO A 317 17.49 5.14 8.57
N THR A 318 17.55 6.01 7.58
CA THR A 318 18.25 5.74 6.32
C THR A 318 19.75 6.08 6.47
N PRO A 319 20.66 5.37 5.79
CA PRO A 319 20.41 4.24 4.90
C PRO A 319 20.41 2.91 5.66
N ASP A 320 19.32 2.19 5.61
CA ASP A 320 19.25 0.82 6.08
C ASP A 320 18.77 -0.07 4.92
N TRP A 321 19.68 -0.88 4.38
CA TRP A 321 19.38 -1.76 3.24
C TRP A 321 18.36 -2.86 3.57
N TYR A 322 18.13 -3.11 4.85
CA TYR A 322 17.17 -4.09 5.34
C TYR A 322 15.90 -3.45 5.92
N ALA A 323 15.67 -2.16 5.69
CA ALA A 323 14.50 -1.45 6.21
C ALA A 323 13.15 -2.03 5.74
N HIS A 324 13.17 -2.78 4.63
CA HIS A 324 11.99 -3.49 4.10
C HIS A 324 11.70 -4.82 4.81
N ILE A 325 12.60 -5.28 5.65
CA ILE A 325 12.45 -6.54 6.39
C ILE A 325 11.91 -6.22 7.79
N TRP A 326 10.75 -6.77 8.11
CA TRP A 326 10.19 -6.70 9.45
C TRP A 326 10.96 -7.59 10.42
N GLU A 327 11.12 -7.14 11.66
CA GLU A 327 11.73 -7.97 12.70
C GLU A 327 10.88 -9.21 12.95
N ASN A 328 11.56 -10.36 13.14
CA ASN A 328 10.89 -11.58 13.51
C ASN A 328 10.31 -11.43 14.91
N GLN A 329 9.06 -11.85 15.07
CA GLN A 329 8.46 -11.97 16.39
C GLN A 329 8.86 -13.28 17.07
N GLU A 330 8.71 -13.34 18.40
CA GLU A 330 8.89 -14.59 19.15
C GLU A 330 7.93 -15.69 18.64
N GLU A 331 8.47 -16.89 18.38
CA GLU A 331 7.66 -18.01 17.92
C GLU A 331 6.68 -18.48 19.00
N PRO A 332 5.39 -18.52 18.71
CA PRO A 332 4.42 -19.04 19.64
C PRO A 332 4.49 -20.57 19.75
N ASN A 333 3.97 -21.10 20.85
CA ASN A 333 3.82 -22.54 21.00
C ASN A 333 2.95 -23.11 19.85
N LYS A 334 3.37 -24.22 19.24
CA LYS A 334 2.69 -24.89 18.12
C LYS A 334 1.20 -25.21 18.37
N GLU A 335 0.82 -25.46 19.62
CA GLU A 335 -0.56 -25.68 19.99
C GLU A 335 -1.43 -24.42 19.89
N ARG A 336 -0.81 -23.26 19.71
CA ARG A 336 -1.46 -21.94 19.65
C ARG A 336 -1.50 -21.33 18.25
N VAL A 337 -1.00 -22.03 17.26
CA VAL A 337 -1.09 -21.65 15.85
C VAL A 337 -2.04 -22.59 15.11
N VAL A 338 -2.50 -22.17 13.95
CA VAL A 338 -3.35 -23.01 13.10
C VAL A 338 -2.48 -23.75 12.12
N SER A 339 -2.59 -25.09 12.05
CA SER A 339 -1.94 -25.85 10.98
C SER A 339 -2.65 -25.60 9.66
N GLU A 340 -1.87 -25.48 8.56
CA GLU A 340 -2.39 -25.33 7.19
C GLU A 340 -3.46 -26.39 6.87
N GLU A 341 -3.23 -27.64 7.26
CA GLU A 341 -4.16 -28.76 7.03
C GLU A 341 -5.56 -28.57 7.69
N LYS A 342 -5.67 -27.72 8.71
CA LYS A 342 -6.94 -27.42 9.39
C LYS A 342 -7.70 -26.28 8.74
N ILE A 343 -7.09 -25.56 7.78
CA ILE A 343 -7.73 -24.48 7.06
C ILE A 343 -8.51 -25.06 5.88
N GLN A 344 -9.79 -24.80 5.83
CA GLN A 344 -10.69 -25.29 4.79
C GLN A 344 -10.99 -24.19 3.78
N ILE A 345 -10.79 -24.45 2.51
CA ILE A 345 -11.25 -23.55 1.42
C ILE A 345 -12.70 -23.93 1.13
N ILE A 346 -13.61 -23.00 1.40
CA ILE A 346 -15.06 -23.22 1.30
C ILE A 346 -15.73 -22.24 0.32
N SER A 347 -15.00 -21.78 -0.68
CA SER A 347 -15.47 -20.77 -1.65
C SER A 347 -16.74 -21.22 -2.40
N GLU A 348 -16.85 -22.48 -2.75
CA GLU A 348 -18.02 -23.06 -3.42
C GLU A 348 -19.30 -23.07 -2.59
N ASN A 349 -19.16 -22.91 -1.27
CA ASN A 349 -20.27 -22.82 -0.32
C ASN A 349 -20.88 -21.40 -0.26
N LEU A 350 -20.25 -20.40 -0.88
CA LEU A 350 -20.77 -19.04 -0.96
C LEU A 350 -21.66 -18.88 -2.19
N LYS A 351 -22.94 -18.55 -1.96
CA LYS A 351 -23.92 -18.26 -3.03
C LYS A 351 -24.73 -17.02 -2.65
N ASP A 352 -24.84 -16.08 -3.57
CA ASP A 352 -25.61 -14.85 -3.37
C ASP A 352 -25.28 -14.16 -2.04
N ASP A 353 -23.98 -13.98 -1.78
CA ASP A 353 -23.43 -13.39 -0.55
C ASP A 353 -23.79 -14.16 0.73
N THR A 354 -24.30 -15.39 0.61
CA THR A 354 -24.69 -16.26 1.75
C THR A 354 -23.81 -17.51 1.77
N ILE A 355 -23.16 -17.77 2.92
CA ILE A 355 -22.38 -18.98 3.13
C ILE A 355 -23.29 -20.11 3.66
N HIS A 356 -23.30 -21.24 2.95
CA HIS A 356 -24.01 -22.46 3.31
C HIS A 356 -22.99 -23.52 3.67
N TRP A 357 -22.77 -23.76 4.94
CA TRP A 357 -21.69 -24.65 5.37
C TRP A 357 -22.07 -25.47 6.61
N THR A 358 -21.60 -26.71 6.66
CA THR A 358 -21.72 -27.57 7.85
C THR A 358 -20.47 -27.40 8.70
N VAL A 359 -20.60 -26.64 9.76
CA VAL A 359 -19.53 -26.29 10.68
C VAL A 359 -19.09 -27.50 11.48
N PRO A 360 -17.81 -27.90 11.46
CA PRO A 360 -17.32 -28.97 12.33
C PRO A 360 -17.39 -28.57 13.81
N THR A 361 -17.21 -29.55 14.69
CA THR A 361 -17.20 -29.32 16.16
C THR A 361 -16.16 -28.26 16.53
N GLY A 362 -16.55 -27.37 17.46
CA GLY A 362 -15.71 -26.28 17.97
C GLY A 362 -16.02 -24.91 17.35
N LYS A 363 -15.20 -23.91 17.69
CA LYS A 363 -15.33 -22.54 17.18
C LYS A 363 -14.52 -22.38 15.92
N TRP A 364 -15.13 -21.73 14.96
CA TRP A 364 -14.54 -21.50 13.64
C TRP A 364 -14.66 -20.03 13.27
N LYS A 365 -13.66 -19.53 12.58
CA LYS A 365 -13.67 -18.22 11.92
C LYS A 365 -13.71 -18.45 10.42
N ILE A 366 -14.64 -17.78 9.75
CA ILE A 366 -14.79 -17.79 8.29
C ILE A 366 -14.32 -16.42 7.80
N LEU A 367 -13.43 -16.38 6.83
CA LEU A 367 -13.03 -15.16 6.12
C LEU A 367 -13.54 -15.24 4.69
N ARG A 368 -14.30 -14.23 4.27
CA ARG A 368 -14.58 -13.95 2.86
C ARG A 368 -13.56 -12.95 2.39
N ILE A 369 -12.66 -13.36 1.56
CA ILE A 369 -11.53 -12.58 1.06
C ILE A 369 -11.80 -12.19 -0.38
N GLY A 370 -11.57 -10.95 -0.71
CA GLY A 370 -11.69 -10.41 -2.05
C GLY A 370 -10.82 -9.20 -2.23
N MET A 371 -10.83 -8.65 -3.42
CA MET A 371 -10.04 -7.47 -3.76
C MET A 371 -10.92 -6.27 -4.07
N THR A 372 -10.43 -5.10 -3.71
CA THR A 372 -11.06 -3.81 -3.97
C THR A 372 -10.05 -2.84 -4.56
N THR A 373 -10.54 -1.77 -5.19
CA THR A 373 -9.68 -0.71 -5.72
C THR A 373 -8.97 0.07 -4.61
N THR A 374 -7.75 0.51 -4.87
CA THR A 374 -7.03 1.44 -3.99
C THR A 374 -7.65 2.85 -4.00
N ASN A 375 -8.49 3.16 -4.99
CA ASN A 375 -9.03 4.48 -5.29
C ASN A 375 -7.96 5.56 -5.54
N THR A 376 -6.72 5.15 -5.74
CA THR A 376 -5.65 6.07 -6.12
C THR A 376 -5.84 6.50 -7.57
N THR A 377 -5.60 7.76 -7.85
CA THR A 377 -5.73 8.35 -9.19
C THR A 377 -4.42 8.93 -9.66
N ASN A 378 -4.23 9.03 -10.97
CA ASN A 378 -3.08 9.73 -11.53
C ASN A 378 -3.07 11.20 -11.11
N GLN A 379 -1.90 11.68 -10.70
CA GLN A 379 -1.71 13.04 -10.18
C GLN A 379 -0.35 13.60 -10.59
N PRO A 380 -0.23 14.95 -10.62
CA PRO A 380 -1.29 15.94 -10.69
C PRO A 380 -1.80 16.08 -12.13
N ALA A 381 -3.01 15.64 -12.40
CA ALA A 381 -3.63 15.65 -13.72
C ALA A 381 -4.86 16.58 -13.76
N ALA A 382 -5.14 17.15 -14.93
CA ALA A 382 -6.35 17.93 -15.15
C ALA A 382 -7.61 17.11 -14.81
N PRO A 383 -8.67 17.72 -14.27
CA PRO A 383 -9.87 16.97 -13.83
C PRO A 383 -10.43 16.02 -14.89
N ILE A 384 -10.46 16.43 -16.16
CA ILE A 384 -10.93 15.59 -17.28
C ILE A 384 -10.01 14.40 -17.60
N ALA A 385 -8.72 14.50 -17.22
CA ALA A 385 -7.71 13.50 -17.48
C ALA A 385 -7.39 12.64 -16.25
N ARG A 386 -8.08 12.91 -15.12
CA ARG A 386 -7.88 12.17 -13.87
C ARG A 386 -8.75 10.92 -13.88
N GLY A 387 -8.17 9.81 -13.45
CA GLY A 387 -8.85 8.53 -13.28
C GLY A 387 -8.04 7.58 -12.42
N LEU A 388 -8.54 6.36 -12.24
CA LEU A 388 -7.87 5.36 -11.41
C LEU A 388 -6.51 4.97 -11.98
N GLU A 389 -5.58 4.63 -11.09
CA GLU A 389 -4.33 3.95 -11.44
C GLU A 389 -4.63 2.54 -11.94
N ILE A 390 -3.91 2.10 -13.00
CA ILE A 390 -4.11 0.77 -13.57
C ILE A 390 -3.55 -0.34 -12.67
N ASP A 391 -4.10 -1.54 -12.84
CA ASP A 391 -3.50 -2.77 -12.32
C ASP A 391 -2.18 -3.07 -13.06
N LYS A 392 -1.06 -2.85 -12.37
CA LYS A 392 0.29 -3.01 -12.93
C LYS A 392 0.77 -4.47 -12.97
N MET A 393 0.03 -5.38 -12.32
CA MET A 393 0.30 -6.82 -12.30
C MET A 393 -0.44 -7.59 -13.40
N ASN A 394 -1.28 -6.90 -14.19
CA ASN A 394 -2.12 -7.51 -15.21
C ASN A 394 -1.86 -6.87 -16.58
N ARG A 395 -1.57 -7.71 -17.57
CA ARG A 395 -1.26 -7.28 -18.95
C ARG A 395 -2.41 -6.53 -19.61
N ARG A 396 -3.65 -7.01 -19.44
CA ARG A 396 -4.83 -6.41 -20.09
C ARG A 396 -5.03 -4.92 -19.74
N PRO A 397 -5.05 -4.49 -18.47
CA PRO A 397 -5.11 -3.07 -18.11
C PRO A 397 -3.96 -2.24 -18.68
N ILE A 398 -2.74 -2.80 -18.74
CA ILE A 398 -1.57 -2.11 -19.31
C ILE A 398 -1.78 -1.87 -20.82
N GLU A 399 -2.23 -2.88 -21.57
CA GLU A 399 -2.53 -2.74 -22.98
C GLU A 399 -3.68 -1.75 -23.25
N ASN A 400 -4.74 -1.80 -22.44
CA ASN A 400 -5.86 -0.86 -22.51
C ASN A 400 -5.40 0.59 -22.26
N HIS A 401 -4.54 0.77 -21.29
CA HIS A 401 -3.96 2.08 -20.95
C HIS A 401 -3.12 2.63 -22.10
N TYR A 402 -2.18 1.82 -22.62
CA TYR A 402 -1.37 2.20 -23.77
C TYR A 402 -2.24 2.60 -24.97
N ASN A 403 -3.24 1.80 -25.31
CA ASN A 403 -4.16 2.06 -26.43
C ASN A 403 -5.01 3.32 -26.21
N SER A 404 -5.35 3.63 -24.96
CA SER A 404 -6.19 4.77 -24.62
C SER A 404 -5.43 6.11 -24.54
N PHE A 405 -4.13 6.07 -24.38
CA PHE A 405 -3.30 7.27 -24.20
C PHE A 405 -2.19 7.37 -25.25
N VAL A 406 -1.09 6.65 -25.08
CA VAL A 406 0.10 6.82 -25.95
C VAL A 406 -0.21 6.50 -27.40
N ARG A 407 -0.92 5.41 -27.66
CA ARG A 407 -1.28 5.03 -29.04
C ARG A 407 -2.09 6.13 -29.73
N LYS A 408 -3.01 6.79 -29.03
CA LYS A 408 -3.79 7.90 -29.62
C LYS A 408 -2.92 9.07 -30.06
N VAL A 409 -1.83 9.32 -29.36
CA VAL A 409 -0.88 10.39 -29.74
C VAL A 409 -0.14 10.02 -31.02
N ILE A 410 0.37 8.79 -31.13
CA ILE A 410 1.25 8.39 -32.23
C ILE A 410 0.52 7.78 -33.44
N GLU A 411 -0.75 7.40 -33.31
CA GLU A 411 -1.52 6.77 -34.37
C GLU A 411 -1.65 7.68 -35.61
N GLY A 412 -1.34 7.13 -36.78
CA GLY A 412 -1.39 7.85 -38.05
C GLY A 412 -0.20 8.79 -38.32
N MET A 413 0.79 8.82 -37.45
CA MET A 413 2.05 9.53 -37.71
C MET A 413 2.98 8.69 -38.60
N SER A 414 3.75 9.34 -39.47
CA SER A 414 4.73 8.66 -40.33
C SER A 414 5.98 8.23 -39.53
N GLU A 415 6.73 7.26 -40.05
CA GLU A 415 8.02 6.85 -39.44
C GLU A 415 9.01 8.00 -39.34
N ILE A 416 8.99 8.94 -40.29
CA ILE A 416 9.84 10.14 -40.28
C ILE A 416 9.45 11.06 -39.13
N ASP A 417 8.14 11.27 -38.91
CA ASP A 417 7.63 12.07 -37.81
C ASP A 417 7.96 11.44 -36.45
N LEU A 418 7.91 10.12 -36.35
CA LEU A 418 8.18 9.37 -35.12
C LEU A 418 9.66 9.19 -34.80
N LYS A 419 10.58 9.67 -35.64
CA LYS A 419 12.03 9.47 -35.44
C LYS A 419 12.51 10.01 -34.10
N SER A 420 11.92 11.09 -33.60
CA SER A 420 12.26 11.68 -32.29
C SER A 420 11.58 11.00 -31.10
N PHE A 421 10.49 10.26 -31.32
CA PHE A 421 9.76 9.60 -30.25
C PHE A 421 10.47 8.33 -29.81
N THR A 422 11.23 8.41 -28.72
CA THR A 422 12.17 7.35 -28.34
C THR A 422 11.71 6.51 -27.17
N ARG A 423 10.93 7.06 -26.23
CA ARG A 423 10.54 6.33 -25.01
C ARG A 423 9.27 6.85 -24.34
N ILE A 424 8.72 6.01 -23.49
CA ILE A 424 7.64 6.33 -22.56
C ILE A 424 8.22 6.27 -21.15
N ILE A 425 7.87 7.24 -20.31
CA ILE A 425 8.37 7.37 -18.96
C ILE A 425 7.28 6.99 -17.96
N ALA A 426 7.53 5.97 -17.19
CA ALA A 426 6.80 5.67 -15.98
C ALA A 426 7.63 6.21 -14.82
N ASP A 427 7.23 7.33 -14.25
CA ASP A 427 7.98 8.05 -13.22
C ASP A 427 7.77 7.42 -11.83
N SER A 428 7.66 8.21 -10.81
CA SER A 428 7.63 7.79 -9.40
C SER A 428 6.45 6.86 -9.08
N TYR A 429 6.70 5.83 -8.31
CA TYR A 429 5.65 4.99 -7.76
C TYR A 429 5.13 5.60 -6.45
N GLU A 430 4.11 6.45 -6.53
CA GLU A 430 3.51 7.16 -5.39
C GLU A 430 2.03 6.79 -5.19
N THR A 431 1.64 5.60 -5.59
CA THR A 431 0.25 5.23 -5.77
C THR A 431 -0.29 4.28 -4.70
N GLY A 432 0.51 3.95 -3.71
CA GLY A 432 0.14 3.06 -2.63
C GLY A 432 0.25 1.57 -2.99
N PRO A 433 -0.14 0.68 -2.08
CA PRO A 433 0.07 -0.75 -2.24
C PRO A 433 -0.92 -1.38 -3.22
N GLN A 434 -0.40 -2.24 -4.07
CA GLN A 434 -1.14 -3.25 -4.81
C GLN A 434 -0.59 -4.61 -4.39
N ASN A 435 -1.44 -5.54 -3.93
CA ASN A 435 -1.00 -6.84 -3.46
C ASN A 435 -1.74 -8.03 -4.09
N TRP A 436 -2.69 -7.78 -4.99
CA TRP A 436 -3.42 -8.83 -5.69
C TRP A 436 -3.92 -8.39 -7.07
N THR A 437 -4.12 -9.39 -7.97
CA THR A 437 -4.70 -9.22 -9.31
C THR A 437 -5.44 -10.48 -9.74
N ASP A 438 -6.19 -10.40 -10.84
CA ASP A 438 -6.87 -11.57 -11.42
C ASP A 438 -5.86 -12.66 -11.82
N GLY A 439 -6.11 -13.92 -11.40
CA GLY A 439 -5.26 -15.06 -11.70
C GLY A 439 -3.91 -15.09 -11.01
N PHE A 440 -3.68 -14.21 -10.02
CA PHE A 440 -2.43 -14.18 -9.26
C PHE A 440 -2.15 -15.48 -8.51
N ASP A 441 -3.20 -16.11 -7.98
CA ASP A 441 -3.15 -17.43 -7.34
C ASP A 441 -2.51 -18.49 -8.26
N THR A 442 -2.94 -18.56 -9.52
CA THR A 442 -2.38 -19.50 -10.49
C THR A 442 -0.91 -19.22 -10.77
N VAL A 443 -0.54 -17.94 -10.94
CA VAL A 443 0.86 -17.53 -11.14
C VAL A 443 1.69 -17.87 -9.90
N PHE A 444 1.15 -17.64 -8.71
CA PHE A 444 1.80 -17.93 -7.44
C PHE A 444 2.08 -19.43 -7.30
N VAL A 445 1.06 -20.28 -7.48
CA VAL A 445 1.19 -21.74 -7.42
C VAL A 445 2.23 -22.25 -8.41
N ASN A 446 2.18 -21.76 -9.66
CA ASN A 446 3.15 -22.17 -10.69
C ASN A 446 4.59 -21.78 -10.35
N LYS A 447 4.78 -20.66 -9.65
CA LYS A 447 6.11 -20.16 -9.30
C LYS A 447 6.67 -20.76 -8.02
N TYR A 448 5.84 -20.92 -7.00
CA TYR A 448 6.26 -21.28 -5.65
C TYR A 448 5.87 -22.70 -5.23
N GLY A 449 4.94 -23.35 -5.94
CA GLY A 449 4.60 -24.77 -5.74
C GLY A 449 3.64 -25.06 -4.59
N TYR A 450 3.00 -24.04 -3.99
CA TYR A 450 1.99 -24.22 -2.95
C TYR A 450 0.82 -23.26 -3.11
N ASP A 451 -0.33 -23.61 -2.47
CA ASP A 451 -1.56 -22.81 -2.52
C ASP A 451 -1.45 -21.60 -1.54
N PRO A 452 -1.62 -20.35 -2.01
CA PRO A 452 -1.59 -19.19 -1.14
C PRO A 452 -2.83 -19.05 -0.24
N TYR A 453 -3.97 -19.67 -0.57
CA TYR A 453 -5.24 -19.42 0.10
C TYR A 453 -5.25 -19.75 1.59
N PRO A 454 -4.70 -20.89 2.09
CA PRO A 454 -4.61 -21.15 3.51
C PRO A 454 -3.83 -20.06 4.27
N TRP A 455 -2.78 -19.53 3.67
CA TRP A 455 -1.93 -18.51 4.27
C TRP A 455 -2.60 -17.12 4.36
N MET A 456 -3.70 -16.92 3.63
CA MET A 456 -4.51 -15.70 3.73
C MET A 456 -5.23 -15.53 5.07
N ALA A 457 -5.24 -16.53 5.94
CA ALA A 457 -5.67 -16.37 7.33
C ALA A 457 -4.86 -15.27 8.06
N SER A 458 -3.64 -15.01 7.61
CA SER A 458 -2.77 -13.94 8.11
C SER A 458 -3.29 -12.52 7.81
N LEU A 459 -4.19 -12.33 6.84
CA LEU A 459 -4.92 -11.06 6.64
C LEU A 459 -5.70 -10.63 7.87
N ALA A 460 -6.14 -11.60 8.68
CA ALA A 460 -6.82 -11.38 9.95
C ALA A 460 -5.88 -11.56 11.16
N GLY A 461 -4.58 -11.58 10.93
CA GLY A 461 -3.55 -11.72 11.97
C GLY A 461 -3.34 -13.14 12.47
N GLN A 462 -3.95 -14.16 11.82
CA GLN A 462 -3.77 -15.56 12.22
C GLN A 462 -2.36 -16.04 11.81
N ILE A 463 -1.66 -16.67 12.75
CA ILE A 463 -0.40 -17.36 12.47
C ILE A 463 -0.72 -18.76 11.96
N VAL A 464 -0.17 -19.12 10.81
CA VAL A 464 -0.28 -20.43 10.17
C VAL A 464 1.06 -21.15 10.29
N GLU A 465 1.07 -22.38 10.81
CA GLU A 465 2.26 -23.22 11.10
C GLU A 465 3.24 -22.57 12.08
N SER A 466 3.84 -21.45 11.73
CA SER A 466 4.76 -20.69 12.58
C SER A 466 4.72 -19.20 12.21
N ALA A 467 5.24 -18.34 13.07
CA ALA A 467 5.35 -16.92 12.78
C ALA A 467 6.34 -16.66 11.63
N ASP A 468 7.43 -17.37 11.60
CA ASP A 468 8.46 -17.27 10.56
C ASP A 468 7.91 -17.65 9.17
N GLN A 469 7.17 -18.76 9.07
CA GLN A 469 6.55 -19.18 7.81
C GLN A 469 5.40 -18.27 7.35
N THR A 470 4.68 -17.67 8.30
CA THR A 470 3.56 -16.78 7.99
C THR A 470 4.03 -15.39 7.58
N ASN A 471 5.20 -14.97 8.04
CA ASN A 471 5.80 -13.65 7.82
C ASN A 471 6.41 -13.52 6.43
#